data_62a747a57d29a3c5c63bd8a0f79d46cb
#
_entry.id   62a747a57d29a3c5c63bd8a0f79d46cb
#
_cell.length_a   1.000
_cell.length_b   1.000
_cell.length_c   1.000
_cell.angle_alpha   90.00
_cell.angle_beta   90.00
_cell.angle_gamma   90.00
#
_symmetry.space_group_name_H-M   'P 1'
#
loop_
_entity.id
_entity.type
_entity.pdbx_description
1 polymer ?
#
loop_
_entity_poly.entity_id
_entity_poly.type
_entity_poly.pdbx_seq_one_letter_code
_entity_poly.pdbx_strand_id
1 'polypeptide(L)'
;IICPGRVYRNEAISYRAHCFFHQVEGLYIDKNVSFTDLKQVLLLFAQEMFGKGTKIRLRPSYFPFTEPSAEMDISCNICGGEGCSFCKHTGWVEILGCGMVDPAVLEANGIDSSVYTGYAFGMGIERITNLKYQVKDLRMFSENDTRFLEEFKSAN
;
A
#
# COMPACT_ATOMS: atom_id res chain seq x y z
N ILE A 1 -11.62 10.34 -2.26
CA ILE A 1 -10.88 10.44 -3.55
C ILE A 1 -9.96 9.24 -3.68
N ILE A 2 -9.88 8.66 -4.88
CA ILE A 2 -8.88 7.64 -5.23
C ILE A 2 -8.12 8.15 -6.46
N CYS A 3 -6.79 8.17 -6.37
CA CYS A 3 -5.89 8.68 -7.42
C CYS A 3 -4.90 7.59 -7.84
N PRO A 4 -5.19 6.81 -8.89
CA PRO A 4 -4.20 5.93 -9.48
C PRO A 4 -3.29 6.70 -10.45
N GLY A 5 -2.01 6.36 -10.48
CA GLY A 5 -1.09 7.01 -11.39
C GLY A 5 0.33 6.45 -11.37
N ARG A 6 1.12 6.83 -12.38
CA ARG A 6 2.55 6.55 -12.42
C ARG A 6 3.29 7.58 -11.57
N VAL A 7 4.23 7.11 -10.78
CA VAL A 7 5.06 7.93 -9.89
C VAL A 7 6.54 7.66 -10.14
N TYR A 8 7.39 8.60 -9.74
CA TYR A 8 8.82 8.57 -10.00
C TYR A 8 9.59 8.80 -8.71
N ARG A 9 10.64 8.00 -8.49
CA ARG A 9 11.57 8.17 -7.37
C ARG A 9 13.01 8.07 -7.87
N ASN A 10 13.91 8.81 -7.25
CA ASN A 10 15.34 8.69 -7.52
C ASN A 10 15.92 7.49 -6.78
N GLU A 11 15.65 6.29 -7.31
CA GLU A 11 16.11 5.02 -6.76
C GLU A 11 16.90 4.23 -7.79
N ALA A 12 17.90 3.47 -7.33
CA ALA A 12 18.59 2.51 -8.18
C ALA A 12 17.68 1.34 -8.53
N ILE A 13 17.63 0.99 -9.82
CA ILE A 13 16.80 -0.13 -10.31
C ILE A 13 17.34 -1.45 -9.76
N SER A 14 16.45 -2.24 -9.16
CA SER A 14 16.72 -3.56 -8.61
C SER A 14 15.48 -4.47 -8.72
N TYR A 15 15.62 -5.72 -8.32
CA TYR A 15 14.48 -6.64 -8.27
C TYR A 15 13.36 -6.20 -7.28
N ARG A 16 13.62 -5.22 -6.40
CA ARG A 16 12.68 -4.70 -5.40
C ARG A 16 12.30 -3.23 -5.55
N ALA A 17 13.04 -2.47 -6.36
CA ALA A 17 12.84 -1.04 -6.56
C ALA A 17 13.02 -0.66 -8.02
N HIS A 18 12.25 0.32 -8.47
CA HIS A 18 12.36 0.90 -9.80
C HIS A 18 12.24 2.42 -9.72
N CYS A 19 12.88 3.14 -10.64
CA CYS A 19 12.82 4.61 -10.67
C CYS A 19 11.44 5.16 -11.06
N PHE A 20 10.57 4.32 -11.64
CA PHE A 20 9.15 4.59 -11.79
C PHE A 20 8.33 3.36 -11.41
N PHE A 21 7.13 3.58 -10.94
CA PHE A 21 6.16 2.53 -10.59
C PHE A 21 4.75 3.14 -10.56
N HIS A 22 3.73 2.35 -10.25
CA HIS A 22 2.37 2.82 -10.16
C HIS A 22 1.90 2.81 -8.71
N GLN A 23 1.21 3.87 -8.31
CA GLN A 23 0.57 3.97 -7.01
C GLN A 23 -0.94 4.17 -7.14
N VAL A 24 -1.66 3.69 -6.13
CA VAL A 24 -3.02 4.14 -5.82
C VAL A 24 -2.97 4.88 -4.51
N GLU A 25 -3.32 6.15 -4.56
CA GLU A 25 -3.48 7.00 -3.37
C GLU A 25 -4.96 7.08 -3.02
N GLY A 26 -5.28 6.95 -1.74
CA GLY A 26 -6.63 7.13 -1.21
C GLY A 26 -6.66 8.23 -0.17
N LEU A 27 -7.70 9.06 -0.24
CA LEU A 27 -7.99 10.12 0.72
C LEU A 27 -9.48 10.10 1.05
N TYR A 28 -9.81 9.99 2.34
CA TYR A 28 -11.16 10.10 2.85
C TYR A 28 -11.24 11.18 3.94
N ILE A 29 -12.17 12.13 3.79
CA ILE A 29 -12.39 13.21 4.74
C ILE A 29 -13.89 13.27 5.03
N ASP A 30 -14.24 13.26 6.31
CA ASP A 30 -15.61 13.45 6.81
C ASP A 30 -15.57 13.88 8.28
N LYS A 31 -16.74 14.05 8.89
CA LYS A 31 -16.85 14.33 10.31
C LYS A 31 -16.53 13.09 11.14
N ASN A 32 -15.77 13.29 12.21
CA ASN A 32 -15.43 12.25 13.20
C ASN A 32 -14.72 11.01 12.62
N VAL A 33 -13.98 11.15 11.52
CA VAL A 33 -13.17 10.07 10.97
C VAL A 33 -12.01 9.77 11.92
N SER A 34 -11.77 8.49 12.20
CA SER A 34 -10.79 8.04 13.16
C SER A 34 -9.74 7.09 12.57
N PHE A 35 -8.65 6.88 13.29
CA PHE A 35 -7.63 5.89 12.93
C PHE A 35 -8.20 4.45 12.94
N THR A 36 -9.27 4.21 13.71
CA THR A 36 -9.98 2.93 13.69
C THR A 36 -10.69 2.69 12.37
N ASP A 37 -11.29 3.72 11.78
CA ASP A 37 -11.94 3.63 10.47
C ASP A 37 -10.91 3.31 9.38
N LEU A 38 -9.76 4.00 9.38
CA LEU A 38 -8.63 3.67 8.51
C LEU A 38 -8.22 2.20 8.66
N LYS A 39 -8.02 1.72 9.89
CA LYS A 39 -7.63 0.33 10.17
C LYS A 39 -8.65 -0.68 9.63
N GLN A 40 -9.94 -0.41 9.78
CA GLN A 40 -11.01 -1.29 9.30
C GLN A 40 -11.03 -1.36 7.78
N VAL A 41 -10.93 -0.23 7.09
CA VAL A 41 -10.88 -0.17 5.61
C VAL A 41 -9.66 -0.91 5.08
N LEU A 42 -8.49 -0.72 5.70
CA LEU A 42 -7.26 -1.40 5.31
C LEU A 42 -7.31 -2.91 5.58
N LEU A 43 -7.95 -3.34 6.67
CA LEU A 43 -8.17 -4.76 6.95
C LEU A 43 -9.10 -5.40 5.91
N LEU A 44 -10.21 -4.73 5.58
CA LEU A 44 -11.12 -5.18 4.54
C LEU A 44 -10.41 -5.32 3.20
N PHE A 45 -9.65 -4.29 2.79
CA PHE A 45 -8.83 -4.33 1.58
C PHE A 45 -7.87 -5.54 1.57
N ALA A 46 -7.13 -5.75 2.66
CA ALA A 46 -6.19 -6.86 2.76
C ALA A 46 -6.87 -8.22 2.64
N GLN A 47 -8.03 -8.38 3.26
CA GLN A 47 -8.80 -9.63 3.21
C GLN A 47 -9.42 -9.91 1.84
N GLU A 48 -9.94 -8.88 1.16
CA GLU A 48 -10.50 -9.00 -0.19
C GLU A 48 -9.38 -9.28 -1.23
N MET A 49 -8.21 -8.66 -1.05
CA MET A 49 -7.09 -8.83 -1.99
C MET A 49 -6.33 -10.15 -1.82
N PHE A 50 -6.10 -10.60 -0.58
CA PHE A 50 -5.20 -11.71 -0.23
C PHE A 50 -5.89 -12.87 0.49
N GLY A 51 -7.19 -12.76 0.76
CA GLY A 51 -8.00 -13.79 1.41
C GLY A 51 -8.34 -13.49 2.87
N LYS A 52 -9.48 -14.03 3.33
CA LYS A 52 -10.08 -13.74 4.64
C LYS A 52 -9.20 -14.05 5.86
N GLY A 53 -8.20 -14.92 5.72
CA GLY A 53 -7.24 -15.23 6.77
C GLY A 53 -6.10 -14.21 6.95
N THR A 54 -6.02 -13.20 6.07
CA THR A 54 -4.97 -12.20 6.09
C THR A 54 -5.07 -11.34 7.35
N LYS A 55 -3.96 -11.21 8.06
CA LYS A 55 -3.81 -10.33 9.22
C LYS A 55 -3.05 -9.07 8.80
N ILE A 56 -3.37 -7.95 9.43
CA ILE A 56 -2.64 -6.71 9.26
C ILE A 56 -1.90 -6.32 10.54
N ARG A 57 -0.81 -5.58 10.37
CA ARG A 57 -0.05 -4.94 11.44
C ARG A 57 0.27 -3.51 11.01
N LEU A 58 -0.03 -2.54 11.84
CA LEU A 58 0.35 -1.14 11.65
C LEU A 58 1.57 -0.86 12.51
N ARG A 59 2.64 -0.38 11.87
CA ARG A 59 3.87 0.05 12.55
C ARG A 59 3.95 1.58 12.50
N PRO A 60 4.28 2.27 13.60
CA PRO A 60 4.51 3.72 13.56
C PRO A 60 5.52 4.09 12.48
N SER A 61 5.21 5.16 11.75
CA SER A 61 6.07 5.74 10.71
C SER A 61 5.94 7.26 10.72
N TYR A 62 6.61 7.93 9.80
CA TYR A 62 6.51 9.38 9.63
C TYR A 62 6.29 9.73 8.17
N PHE A 63 5.24 10.53 7.92
CA PHE A 63 5.02 11.21 6.65
C PHE A 63 4.66 12.68 6.94
N PRO A 64 5.15 13.64 6.14
CA PRO A 64 5.00 15.07 6.46
C PRO A 64 3.56 15.60 6.35
N PHE A 65 2.63 14.80 5.87
CA PHE A 65 1.23 15.16 5.61
C PHE A 65 0.23 14.33 6.42
N THR A 66 0.70 13.44 7.30
CA THR A 66 -0.15 12.64 8.20
C THR A 66 0.41 12.55 9.62
N GLU A 67 -0.50 12.59 10.62
CA GLU A 67 -0.18 12.39 12.04
C GLU A 67 -1.43 11.85 12.77
N PRO A 68 -1.40 10.66 13.40
CA PRO A 68 -0.29 9.69 13.37
C PRO A 68 -0.14 9.03 11.99
N SER A 69 1.11 8.66 11.69
CA SER A 69 1.47 7.92 10.47
C SER A 69 1.82 6.48 10.78
N ALA A 70 1.55 5.59 9.84
CA ALA A 70 1.88 4.18 9.96
C ALA A 70 2.24 3.56 8.61
N GLU A 71 3.06 2.51 8.66
CA GLU A 71 3.22 1.55 7.57
C GLU A 71 2.40 0.31 7.87
N MET A 72 1.68 -0.19 6.87
CA MET A 72 0.90 -1.40 7.01
C MET A 72 1.62 -2.61 6.43
N ASP A 73 1.79 -3.62 7.28
CA ASP A 73 2.24 -4.95 6.88
C ASP A 73 1.04 -5.91 6.85
N ILE A 74 1.10 -6.88 5.94
CA ILE A 74 0.21 -8.06 5.95
C ILE A 74 0.99 -9.29 6.37
N SER A 75 0.30 -10.29 6.95
CA SER A 75 0.88 -11.62 7.14
C SER A 75 1.28 -12.19 5.78
N CYS A 76 2.50 -12.70 5.68
CA CYS A 76 3.01 -13.23 4.40
C CYS A 76 2.12 -14.38 3.91
N ASN A 77 1.45 -14.20 2.79
CA ASN A 77 0.58 -15.20 2.18
C ASN A 77 1.33 -16.36 1.53
N ILE A 78 2.64 -16.21 1.28
CA ILE A 78 3.49 -17.25 0.68
C ILE A 78 3.86 -18.32 1.71
N CYS A 79 4.15 -17.93 2.95
CA CYS A 79 4.56 -18.85 4.03
C CYS A 79 3.54 -18.91 5.18
N GLY A 80 2.34 -18.34 5.02
CA GLY A 80 1.34 -18.33 6.08
C GLY A 80 1.75 -17.54 7.34
N GLY A 81 2.79 -16.71 7.26
CA GLY A 81 3.32 -15.96 8.41
C GLY A 81 4.47 -16.64 9.15
N GLU A 82 4.90 -17.85 8.76
CA GLU A 82 5.99 -18.60 9.41
C GLU A 82 7.38 -18.01 9.16
N GLY A 83 7.55 -17.28 8.06
CA GLY A 83 8.83 -16.70 7.64
C GLY A 83 9.47 -17.45 6.47
N CYS A 84 9.79 -16.72 5.40
CA CYS A 84 10.47 -17.25 4.20
C CYS A 84 11.43 -16.19 3.63
N SER A 85 12.18 -16.53 2.61
CA SER A 85 13.12 -15.62 1.94
C SER A 85 12.43 -14.35 1.39
N PHE A 86 11.18 -14.48 0.93
CA PHE A 86 10.41 -13.36 0.41
C PHE A 86 10.11 -12.31 1.50
N CYS A 87 9.59 -12.74 2.64
CA CYS A 87 9.32 -11.86 3.78
C CYS A 87 10.55 -11.63 4.69
N LYS A 88 11.75 -12.03 4.24
CA LYS A 88 13.00 -11.96 5.01
C LYS A 88 12.91 -12.64 6.39
N HIS A 89 12.21 -13.76 6.44
CA HIS A 89 11.98 -14.57 7.65
C HIS A 89 11.20 -13.87 8.77
N THR A 90 10.54 -12.74 8.47
CA THR A 90 9.76 -11.99 9.47
C THR A 90 8.32 -12.47 9.60
N GLY A 91 7.80 -13.17 8.60
CA GLY A 91 6.38 -13.54 8.48
C GLY A 91 5.47 -12.39 8.02
N TRP A 92 6.02 -11.17 7.79
CA TRP A 92 5.28 -9.97 7.44
C TRP A 92 5.82 -9.29 6.19
N VAL A 93 4.96 -8.67 5.43
CA VAL A 93 5.33 -7.91 4.22
C VAL A 93 4.63 -6.56 4.25
N GLU A 94 5.42 -5.50 4.19
CA GLU A 94 4.93 -4.13 4.06
C GLU A 94 4.30 -3.93 2.69
N ILE A 95 3.11 -3.33 2.63
CA ILE A 95 2.37 -3.12 1.39
C ILE A 95 2.01 -1.66 1.13
N LEU A 96 1.87 -0.82 2.14
CA LEU A 96 1.47 0.58 1.98
C LEU A 96 1.86 1.45 3.18
N GLY A 97 1.93 2.77 2.94
CA GLY A 97 1.94 3.79 3.98
C GLY A 97 0.55 4.40 4.18
N CYS A 98 0.23 4.83 5.39
CA CYS A 98 -1.06 5.42 5.73
C CYS A 98 -0.98 6.33 6.96
N GLY A 99 -2.03 7.08 7.23
CA GLY A 99 -2.13 7.89 8.45
C GLY A 99 -3.37 8.78 8.47
N MET A 100 -3.57 9.46 9.59
CA MET A 100 -4.57 10.52 9.68
C MET A 100 -4.03 11.77 9.00
N VAL A 101 -4.87 12.44 8.23
CA VAL A 101 -4.48 13.69 7.53
C VAL A 101 -4.12 14.75 8.57
N ASP A 102 -2.97 15.38 8.41
CA ASP A 102 -2.55 16.48 9.27
C ASP A 102 -3.54 17.64 9.16
N PRO A 103 -4.01 18.22 10.29
CA PRO A 103 -4.92 19.37 10.28
C PRO A 103 -4.44 20.54 9.40
N ALA A 104 -3.14 20.80 9.35
CA ALA A 104 -2.57 21.84 8.51
C ALA A 104 -2.80 21.59 7.01
N VAL A 105 -2.86 20.33 6.58
CA VAL A 105 -3.19 19.96 5.19
C VAL A 105 -4.67 20.28 4.88
N LEU A 106 -5.58 20.02 5.83
CA LEU A 106 -7.00 20.36 5.68
C LEU A 106 -7.18 21.88 5.56
N GLU A 107 -6.57 22.62 6.48
CA GLU A 107 -6.66 24.09 6.54
C GLU A 107 -6.07 24.76 5.29
N ALA A 108 -4.93 24.28 4.79
CA ALA A 108 -4.32 24.76 3.55
C ALA A 108 -5.23 24.57 2.31
N ASN A 109 -6.20 23.65 2.40
CA ASN A 109 -7.20 23.40 1.36
C ASN A 109 -8.59 23.98 1.68
N GLY A 110 -8.70 24.87 2.68
CA GLY A 110 -9.95 25.53 3.05
C GLY A 110 -10.97 24.61 3.74
N ILE A 111 -10.51 23.51 4.33
CA ILE A 111 -11.35 22.56 5.08
C ILE A 111 -11.13 22.83 6.57
N ASP A 112 -12.22 23.07 7.30
CA ASP A 112 -12.18 23.34 8.75
C ASP A 112 -11.77 22.07 9.53
N SER A 113 -10.55 22.05 10.05
CA SER A 113 -9.98 20.92 10.79
C SER A 113 -10.63 20.73 12.18
N SER A 114 -11.38 21.70 12.67
CA SER A 114 -12.17 21.56 13.90
C SER A 114 -13.45 20.75 13.70
N VAL A 115 -13.92 20.61 12.46
CA VAL A 115 -15.16 19.92 12.07
C VAL A 115 -14.85 18.60 11.36
N TYR A 116 -13.82 18.58 10.51
CA TYR A 116 -13.49 17.48 9.64
C TYR A 116 -12.16 16.84 10.02
N THR A 117 -12.12 15.54 9.94
CA THR A 117 -10.91 14.74 10.04
C THR A 117 -10.81 13.82 8.82
N GLY A 118 -9.68 13.19 8.60
CA GLY A 118 -9.56 12.29 7.47
C GLY A 118 -8.38 11.36 7.60
N TYR A 119 -8.34 10.37 6.73
CA TYR A 119 -7.18 9.49 6.58
C TYR A 119 -6.74 9.41 5.12
N ALA A 120 -5.48 9.09 4.95
CA ALA A 120 -4.87 8.83 3.64
C ALA A 120 -4.06 7.54 3.67
N PHE A 121 -3.94 6.91 2.50
CA PHE A 121 -3.05 5.78 2.29
C PHE A 121 -2.49 5.81 0.87
N GLY A 122 -1.29 5.25 0.69
CA GLY A 122 -0.66 5.10 -0.62
C GLY A 122 -0.03 3.73 -0.78
N MET A 123 -0.39 3.00 -1.85
CA MET A 123 0.10 1.67 -2.13
C MET A 123 0.75 1.56 -3.51
N GLY A 124 1.90 0.87 -3.58
CA GLY A 124 2.53 0.53 -4.86
C GLY A 124 1.85 -0.67 -5.50
N ILE A 125 1.33 -0.49 -6.73
CA ILE A 125 0.58 -1.55 -7.44
C ILE A 125 1.49 -2.76 -7.70
N GLU A 126 2.73 -2.54 -8.13
CA GLU A 126 3.67 -3.62 -8.40
C GLU A 126 3.96 -4.46 -7.16
N ARG A 127 4.02 -3.83 -5.96
CA ARG A 127 4.20 -4.56 -4.70
C ARG A 127 3.03 -5.48 -4.39
N ILE A 128 1.80 -4.99 -4.58
CA ILE A 128 0.57 -5.75 -4.42
C ILE A 128 0.51 -6.90 -5.43
N THR A 129 0.86 -6.61 -6.69
CA THR A 129 0.89 -7.59 -7.80
C THR A 129 1.93 -8.68 -7.56
N ASN A 130 3.14 -8.30 -7.09
CA ASN A 130 4.18 -9.27 -6.71
C ASN A 130 3.66 -10.28 -5.66
N LEU A 131 2.94 -9.78 -4.66
CA LEU A 131 2.37 -10.63 -3.61
C LEU A 131 1.24 -11.52 -4.14
N LYS A 132 0.33 -10.95 -4.93
CA LYS A 132 -0.85 -11.65 -5.43
C LYS A 132 -0.49 -12.74 -6.44
N TYR A 133 0.42 -12.45 -7.35
CA TYR A 133 0.81 -13.35 -8.45
C TYR A 133 2.19 -13.97 -8.27
N GLN A 134 2.83 -13.78 -7.12
CA GLN A 134 4.14 -14.35 -6.76
C GLN A 134 5.27 -13.99 -7.76
N VAL A 135 5.20 -12.80 -8.35
CA VAL A 135 6.25 -12.26 -9.21
C VAL A 135 7.45 -11.91 -8.34
N LYS A 136 8.64 -12.42 -8.68
CA LYS A 136 9.83 -12.30 -7.83
C LYS A 136 10.71 -11.10 -8.15
N ASP A 137 10.52 -10.48 -9.31
CA ASP A 137 11.36 -9.41 -9.82
C ASP A 137 10.48 -8.29 -10.39
N LEU A 138 10.55 -7.13 -9.77
CA LEU A 138 9.74 -5.96 -10.14
C LEU A 138 10.09 -5.42 -11.53
N ARG A 139 11.32 -5.66 -12.03
CA ARG A 139 11.77 -5.22 -13.36
C ARG A 139 10.97 -5.86 -14.49
N MET A 140 10.44 -7.08 -14.28
CA MET A 140 9.63 -7.80 -15.28
C MET A 140 8.41 -7.00 -15.75
N PHE A 141 7.85 -6.12 -14.91
CA PHE A 141 6.74 -5.25 -15.29
C PHE A 141 7.10 -4.16 -16.30
N SER A 142 8.39 -3.86 -16.45
CA SER A 142 8.88 -2.79 -17.33
C SER A 142 9.71 -3.28 -18.53
N GLU A 143 10.10 -4.55 -18.54
CA GLU A 143 10.94 -5.15 -19.59
C GLU A 143 10.16 -5.49 -20.87
N ASN A 144 8.82 -5.49 -20.83
CA ASN A 144 7.95 -5.80 -21.97
C ASN A 144 8.22 -7.20 -22.59
N ASP A 145 8.61 -8.19 -21.78
CA ASP A 145 8.79 -9.57 -22.22
C ASP A 145 7.42 -10.20 -22.49
N THR A 146 7.18 -10.59 -23.74
CA THR A 146 5.89 -11.15 -24.16
C THR A 146 5.57 -12.46 -23.45
N ARG A 147 6.56 -13.28 -23.07
CA ARG A 147 6.37 -14.53 -22.33
C ARG A 147 5.81 -14.24 -20.94
N PHE A 148 6.35 -13.23 -20.27
CA PHE A 148 5.84 -12.77 -18.97
C PHE A 148 4.41 -12.22 -19.08
N LEU A 149 4.13 -11.41 -20.10
CA LEU A 149 2.78 -10.86 -20.33
C LEU A 149 1.75 -11.95 -20.64
N GLU A 150 2.18 -13.02 -21.32
CA GLU A 150 1.31 -14.16 -21.64
C GLU A 150 0.85 -14.95 -20.42
N GLU A 151 1.61 -14.97 -19.33
CA GLU A 151 1.23 -15.62 -18.08
C GLU A 151 -0.02 -15.01 -17.43
N PHE A 152 -0.36 -13.76 -17.76
CA PHE A 152 -1.50 -13.03 -17.19
C PHE A 152 -2.75 -12.98 -18.08
N LYS A 153 -2.77 -13.64 -19.22
CA LYS A 153 -3.94 -13.63 -20.14
C LYS A 153 -5.24 -14.18 -19.50
N SER A 154 -5.12 -15.00 -18.47
CA SER A 154 -6.23 -15.60 -17.72
C SER A 154 -6.39 -15.02 -16.31
N ALA A 155 -5.67 -13.99 -15.95
CA ALA A 155 -5.77 -13.34 -14.65
C ALA A 155 -6.98 -12.39 -14.66
N ASN A 156 -8.17 -12.93 -14.39
CA ASN A 156 -9.42 -12.19 -14.18
C ASN A 156 -9.77 -12.15 -12.71
#